data_ac1d58282bf5836eda2e36c5cadb680a
#
_entry.id   ac1d58282bf5836eda2e36c5cadb680a
#
_cell.length_a   1.000
_cell.length_b   1.000
_cell.length_c   1.000
_cell.angle_alpha   90.00
_cell.angle_beta   90.00
_cell.angle_gamma   90.00
#
_symmetry.space_group_name_H-M   'P 1'
#
loop_
_entity.id
_entity.type
_entity.pdbx_description
1 polymer ?
#
loop_
_entity_poly.entity_id
_entity_poly.type
_entity_poly.pdbx_seq_one_letter_code
_entity_poly.pdbx_strand_id
1 'polypeptide(L)'
;MATGKVVQVIGTVVDIEFPADELPNLFDALELDNVGEKLVLEVQQHVGNNWVRCLALGATDGLARGVEVTDTGARVTVPVGPETLGRLFDVTGTPLDNLGPVESAVQWPIHRDPPPFDDQNQTVDILETGIKVFDLITPFMKGGKIGAYGGAGVGKTVIIQELIRNIGAVHQGVSVFAGVGERSREGNDLWHEMQDSGVLASTVLVFGQMNESPGVRARIGLTGLTMAEYFRDEQNQDVLLFIDNIYRYILAGMEVSALLGRMPSAVGYQPTLSTEMGALQERITSTKSGSITSFQAIYVPADDYTDPGIVTTFGHLDGVVSLERALSAQGLYPAVDPLASYSRILEPGIMGEEHYNLARGVQQVLQRYKDLQDIIAILGIEELSEEDKLTVFRARKIQRFLTPPFFVAEPLNGQPGKYVPLQETVRGFQEILSGQHDDLPEQAFYMVGTIDEAIEKAAEMATQR
;
A
#
# COMPACT_ATOMS: atom_id res chain seq x y z
N MET A 1 -4.25 21.01 -33.04
CA MET A 1 -3.62 19.75 -32.64
C MET A 1 -2.56 19.44 -33.69
N ALA A 2 -1.32 19.34 -33.28
CA ALA A 2 -0.23 18.98 -34.17
C ALA A 2 -0.34 17.50 -34.57
N THR A 3 0.09 17.20 -35.81
CA THR A 3 0.09 15.82 -36.30
C THR A 3 1.51 15.43 -36.67
N GLY A 4 1.98 14.33 -36.08
CA GLY A 4 3.30 13.74 -36.35
C GLY A 4 3.18 12.39 -37.04
N LYS A 5 4.31 11.77 -37.31
CA LYS A 5 4.41 10.42 -37.91
C LYS A 5 5.39 9.57 -37.15
N VAL A 6 5.04 8.30 -36.92
CA VAL A 6 5.95 7.31 -36.34
C VAL A 6 7.16 7.10 -37.25
N VAL A 7 8.35 7.31 -36.72
CA VAL A 7 9.63 7.14 -37.43
C VAL A 7 10.32 5.85 -37.02
N GLN A 8 10.27 5.54 -35.75
CA GLN A 8 10.94 4.36 -35.19
C GLN A 8 10.14 3.78 -34.02
N VAL A 9 10.16 2.44 -33.90
CA VAL A 9 9.57 1.71 -32.77
C VAL A 9 10.65 0.82 -32.18
N ILE A 10 10.92 0.98 -30.87
CA ILE A 10 11.91 0.20 -30.12
C ILE A 10 11.21 -0.37 -28.88
N GLY A 11 10.57 -1.52 -29.02
CA GLY A 11 9.72 -2.04 -27.96
C GLY A 11 8.59 -1.05 -27.64
N THR A 12 8.51 -0.63 -26.40
CA THR A 12 7.49 0.35 -25.93
C THR A 12 7.94 1.81 -26.07
N VAL A 13 9.09 2.08 -26.64
CA VAL A 13 9.57 3.42 -26.99
C VAL A 13 9.35 3.69 -28.46
N VAL A 14 8.71 4.81 -28.76
CA VAL A 14 8.33 5.22 -30.11
C VAL A 14 8.90 6.60 -30.38
N ASP A 15 9.68 6.74 -31.49
CA ASP A 15 10.14 8.04 -31.96
C ASP A 15 9.20 8.57 -33.04
N ILE A 16 8.79 9.82 -32.91
CA ILE A 16 7.80 10.50 -33.76
C ILE A 16 8.36 11.79 -34.24
N GLU A 17 8.21 12.06 -35.56
CA GLU A 17 8.56 13.29 -36.19
C GLU A 17 7.35 14.23 -36.26
N PHE A 18 7.58 15.47 -35.83
CA PHE A 18 6.60 16.56 -35.91
C PHE A 18 7.12 17.71 -36.77
N PRO A 19 6.27 18.61 -37.25
CA PRO A 19 6.72 19.88 -37.82
C PRO A 19 7.58 20.69 -36.84
N ALA A 20 8.57 21.42 -37.32
CA ALA A 20 9.53 22.11 -36.46
C ALA A 20 8.94 23.07 -35.44
N ASP A 21 7.84 23.72 -35.79
CA ASP A 21 7.17 24.74 -34.98
C ASP A 21 6.02 24.17 -34.14
N GLU A 22 5.78 22.84 -34.17
CA GLU A 22 4.66 22.17 -33.56
C GLU A 22 5.09 20.98 -32.70
N LEU A 23 6.28 21.05 -32.06
CA LEU A 23 6.76 19.99 -31.18
C LEU A 23 5.93 19.91 -29.90
N PRO A 24 5.43 18.72 -29.50
CA PRO A 24 4.73 18.52 -28.23
C PRO A 24 5.63 18.83 -27.04
N ASN A 25 5.02 19.24 -25.92
CA ASN A 25 5.76 19.41 -24.66
C ASN A 25 6.09 18.07 -24.01
N LEU A 26 7.03 18.08 -23.04
CA LEU A 26 7.32 16.92 -22.22
C LEU A 26 6.06 16.52 -21.41
N PHE A 27 5.79 15.22 -21.37
CA PHE A 27 4.63 14.58 -20.73
C PHE A 27 3.30 14.80 -21.45
N ASP A 28 3.26 15.48 -22.60
CA ASP A 28 2.04 15.54 -23.39
C ASP A 28 1.65 14.14 -23.88
N ALA A 29 0.34 13.91 -23.91
CA ALA A 29 -0.26 12.70 -24.42
C ALA A 29 -0.42 12.78 -25.92
N LEU A 30 0.10 11.80 -26.62
CA LEU A 30 -0.10 11.62 -28.06
C LEU A 30 -1.01 10.42 -28.29
N GLU A 31 -1.87 10.50 -29.28
CA GLU A 31 -2.81 9.45 -29.61
C GLU A 31 -2.60 8.96 -31.04
N LEU A 32 -2.66 7.66 -31.23
CA LEU A 32 -2.66 7.02 -32.52
C LEU A 32 -3.58 5.80 -32.55
N ASP A 33 -3.95 5.38 -33.77
CA ASP A 33 -4.63 4.12 -34.00
C ASP A 33 -3.58 3.03 -34.28
N ASN A 34 -3.56 2.01 -33.41
CA ASN A 34 -2.72 0.83 -33.59
C ASN A 34 -3.62 -0.37 -33.93
N VAL A 35 -3.79 -0.62 -35.25
CA VAL A 35 -4.59 -1.76 -35.78
C VAL A 35 -6.05 -1.78 -35.24
N GLY A 36 -6.66 -0.61 -35.14
CA GLY A 36 -8.04 -0.46 -34.67
C GLY A 36 -8.21 -0.28 -33.17
N GLU A 37 -7.11 -0.21 -32.42
CA GLU A 37 -7.09 0.12 -30.99
C GLU A 37 -6.38 1.46 -30.75
N LYS A 38 -6.96 2.26 -29.87
CA LYS A 38 -6.36 3.52 -29.47
C LYS A 38 -5.13 3.27 -28.58
N LEU A 39 -3.95 3.71 -29.03
CA LEU A 39 -2.74 3.70 -28.24
C LEU A 39 -2.38 5.11 -27.79
N VAL A 40 -2.15 5.30 -26.51
CA VAL A 40 -1.65 6.53 -25.91
C VAL A 40 -0.15 6.45 -25.72
N LEU A 41 0.57 7.50 -26.13
CA LEU A 41 1.99 7.65 -25.93
C LEU A 41 2.26 8.89 -25.09
N GLU A 42 3.27 8.84 -24.23
CA GLU A 42 3.70 9.97 -23.40
C GLU A 42 5.06 10.48 -23.86
N VAL A 43 5.16 11.77 -24.13
CA VAL A 43 6.43 12.40 -24.56
C VAL A 43 7.44 12.40 -23.42
N GLN A 44 8.62 11.77 -23.65
CA GLN A 44 9.67 11.65 -22.64
C GLN A 44 10.85 12.58 -22.89
N GLN A 45 11.21 12.81 -24.13
CA GLN A 45 12.34 13.68 -24.48
C GLN A 45 12.28 14.15 -25.93
N HIS A 46 12.87 15.29 -26.19
CA HIS A 46 13.19 15.76 -27.54
C HIS A 46 14.58 15.27 -27.92
N VAL A 47 14.69 14.53 -29.06
CA VAL A 47 15.95 13.90 -29.49
C VAL A 47 16.67 14.65 -30.61
N GLY A 48 16.16 15.81 -31.01
CA GLY A 48 16.64 16.59 -32.13
C GLY A 48 15.97 16.21 -33.45
N ASN A 49 16.27 16.95 -34.53
CA ASN A 49 15.69 16.75 -35.88
C ASN A 49 14.15 16.73 -35.89
N ASN A 50 13.49 17.49 -35.01
CA ASN A 50 12.06 17.53 -34.84
C ASN A 50 11.43 16.20 -34.38
N TRP A 51 12.24 15.33 -33.80
CA TRP A 51 11.75 14.07 -33.25
C TRP A 51 11.55 14.15 -31.76
N VAL A 52 10.47 13.56 -31.33
CA VAL A 52 10.15 13.32 -29.90
C VAL A 52 10.20 11.82 -29.61
N ARG A 53 10.79 11.47 -28.49
CA ARG A 53 10.81 10.10 -27.99
C ARG A 53 9.72 9.92 -26.97
N CYS A 54 8.85 8.93 -27.20
CA CYS A 54 7.65 8.71 -26.44
C CYS A 54 7.66 7.31 -25.81
N LEU A 55 6.99 7.20 -24.67
CA LEU A 55 6.73 5.96 -23.98
C LEU A 55 5.29 5.51 -24.24
N ALA A 56 5.11 4.30 -24.74
CA ALA A 56 3.78 3.75 -24.97
C ALA A 56 3.12 3.28 -23.65
N LEU A 57 1.88 3.69 -23.45
CA LEU A 57 1.03 3.25 -22.35
C LEU A 57 0.11 2.10 -22.78
N GLY A 58 0.64 1.21 -23.59
CA GLY A 58 -0.05 0.03 -24.11
C GLY A 58 0.89 -0.81 -24.97
N ALA A 59 0.32 -1.80 -25.68
CA ALA A 59 1.06 -2.67 -26.58
C ALA A 59 1.42 -1.94 -27.89
N THR A 60 2.66 -2.12 -28.34
CA THR A 60 3.16 -1.56 -29.61
C THR A 60 3.23 -2.60 -30.72
N ASP A 61 2.70 -3.80 -30.49
CA ASP A 61 2.68 -4.87 -31.46
C ASP A 61 1.88 -4.47 -32.71
N GLY A 62 2.48 -4.66 -33.88
CA GLY A 62 1.87 -4.27 -35.15
C GLY A 62 2.00 -2.78 -35.52
N LEU A 63 2.55 -1.94 -34.64
CA LEU A 63 2.75 -0.52 -34.93
C LEU A 63 3.79 -0.32 -36.03
N ALA A 64 3.37 0.29 -37.14
CA ALA A 64 4.20 0.52 -38.29
C ALA A 64 4.76 1.94 -38.36
N ARG A 65 5.89 2.12 -39.08
CA ARG A 65 6.39 3.45 -39.43
C ARG A 65 5.39 4.16 -40.34
N GLY A 66 5.32 5.48 -40.22
CA GLY A 66 4.45 6.32 -41.03
C GLY A 66 3.00 6.43 -40.51
N VAL A 67 2.63 5.72 -39.44
CA VAL A 67 1.36 5.90 -38.79
C VAL A 67 1.23 7.33 -38.25
N GLU A 68 0.11 7.98 -38.51
CA GLU A 68 -0.18 9.32 -38.01
C GLU A 68 -0.42 9.32 -36.52
N VAL A 69 0.11 10.36 -35.86
CA VAL A 69 0.01 10.54 -34.40
C VAL A 69 -0.51 11.96 -34.16
N THR A 70 -1.51 12.07 -33.31
CA THR A 70 -2.09 13.36 -32.95
C THR A 70 -1.63 13.78 -31.56
N ASP A 71 -1.10 14.99 -31.45
CA ASP A 71 -0.84 15.63 -30.18
C ASP A 71 -2.16 16.14 -29.58
N THR A 72 -2.46 15.71 -28.34
CA THR A 72 -3.67 16.17 -27.63
C THR A 72 -3.52 17.59 -27.08
N GLY A 73 -2.28 18.12 -27.00
CA GLY A 73 -1.96 19.40 -26.38
C GLY A 73 -2.10 19.42 -24.87
N ALA A 74 -2.21 18.25 -24.23
CA ALA A 74 -2.38 18.08 -22.79
C ALA A 74 -1.59 16.84 -22.30
N ARG A 75 -1.27 16.82 -21.02
CA ARG A 75 -0.68 15.65 -20.37
C ARG A 75 -1.67 14.48 -20.35
N VAL A 76 -1.18 13.26 -20.09
CA VAL A 76 -2.04 12.10 -19.86
C VAL A 76 -3.00 12.39 -18.71
N THR A 77 -4.29 12.30 -18.96
CA THR A 77 -5.37 12.55 -17.98
C THR A 77 -6.12 11.27 -17.65
N VAL A 78 -6.70 11.23 -16.46
CA VAL A 78 -7.53 10.12 -15.98
C VAL A 78 -8.81 10.66 -15.34
N PRO A 79 -9.92 9.90 -15.39
CA PRO A 79 -11.16 10.30 -14.74
C PRO A 79 -10.96 10.31 -13.22
N VAL A 80 -11.55 11.31 -12.56
CA VAL A 80 -11.53 11.45 -11.11
C VAL A 80 -12.92 11.81 -10.62
N GLY A 81 -13.25 11.50 -9.39
CA GLY A 81 -14.52 11.86 -8.77
C GLY A 81 -15.29 10.66 -8.21
N PRO A 82 -16.44 10.93 -7.56
CA PRO A 82 -17.26 9.88 -6.95
C PRO A 82 -17.71 8.78 -7.92
N GLU A 83 -17.82 9.10 -9.21
CA GLU A 83 -18.21 8.17 -10.27
C GLU A 83 -17.16 7.07 -10.52
N THR A 84 -15.94 7.25 -10.00
CA THR A 84 -14.87 6.25 -10.07
C THR A 84 -14.94 5.20 -8.96
N LEU A 85 -15.73 5.44 -7.91
CA LEU A 85 -15.91 4.49 -6.81
C LEU A 85 -16.60 3.20 -7.29
N GLY A 86 -16.11 2.08 -6.80
CA GLY A 86 -16.62 0.76 -7.21
C GLY A 86 -16.13 0.27 -8.56
N ARG A 87 -15.25 1.02 -9.23
CA ARG A 87 -14.80 0.77 -10.59
C ARG A 87 -13.34 0.32 -10.64
N LEU A 88 -13.01 -0.37 -11.73
CA LEU A 88 -11.66 -0.86 -12.05
C LEU A 88 -11.16 -0.21 -13.35
N PHE A 89 -9.97 0.37 -13.32
CA PHE A 89 -9.38 1.13 -14.42
C PHE A 89 -8.00 0.63 -14.84
N ASP A 90 -7.64 0.91 -16.08
CA ASP A 90 -6.27 0.83 -16.60
C ASP A 90 -5.47 2.11 -16.32
N VAL A 91 -4.24 2.19 -16.85
CA VAL A 91 -3.33 3.32 -16.66
C VAL A 91 -3.85 4.64 -17.27
N THR A 92 -4.69 4.56 -18.29
CA THR A 92 -5.29 5.72 -18.98
C THR A 92 -6.66 6.10 -18.42
N GLY A 93 -7.12 5.39 -17.37
CA GLY A 93 -8.43 5.59 -16.79
C GLY A 93 -9.58 4.96 -17.60
N THR A 94 -9.27 4.04 -18.50
CA THR A 94 -10.28 3.25 -19.21
C THR A 94 -10.82 2.16 -18.28
N PRO A 95 -12.16 2.04 -18.13
CA PRO A 95 -12.73 0.99 -17.29
C PRO A 95 -12.44 -0.42 -17.82
N LEU A 96 -12.04 -1.33 -16.91
CA LEU A 96 -11.77 -2.74 -17.20
C LEU A 96 -12.86 -3.69 -16.69
N ASP A 97 -13.86 -3.15 -15.98
CA ASP A 97 -14.91 -3.91 -15.30
C ASP A 97 -16.13 -4.25 -16.18
N ASN A 98 -16.11 -3.90 -17.45
CA ASN A 98 -17.20 -4.09 -18.41
C ASN A 98 -18.53 -3.37 -18.04
N LEU A 99 -18.49 -2.40 -17.14
CA LEU A 99 -19.67 -1.60 -16.75
C LEU A 99 -19.88 -0.35 -17.62
N GLY A 100 -19.12 -0.21 -18.71
CA GLY A 100 -19.18 0.93 -19.62
C GLY A 100 -18.35 2.13 -19.15
N PRO A 101 -18.30 3.20 -19.93
CA PRO A 101 -17.53 4.41 -19.62
C PRO A 101 -18.04 5.09 -18.35
N VAL A 102 -17.15 5.81 -17.67
CA VAL A 102 -17.53 6.67 -16.53
C VAL A 102 -18.06 7.99 -17.10
N GLU A 103 -19.35 8.22 -16.93
CA GLU A 103 -20.00 9.45 -17.39
C GLU A 103 -19.79 10.59 -16.39
N SER A 104 -19.61 11.79 -16.89
CA SER A 104 -19.48 13.02 -16.11
C SER A 104 -18.24 13.14 -15.22
N ALA A 105 -17.26 12.25 -15.32
CA ALA A 105 -16.03 12.34 -14.55
C ALA A 105 -15.17 13.54 -14.99
N VAL A 106 -14.66 14.27 -14.01
CA VAL A 106 -13.65 15.31 -14.24
C VAL A 106 -12.34 14.61 -14.63
N GLN A 107 -11.57 15.22 -15.53
CA GLN A 107 -10.28 14.68 -16.00
C GLN A 107 -9.13 15.43 -15.32
N TRP A 108 -8.23 14.72 -14.66
CA TRP A 108 -7.01 15.27 -14.07
C TRP A 108 -5.75 14.65 -14.65
N PRO A 109 -4.68 15.47 -14.85
CA PRO A 109 -3.41 14.95 -15.34
C PRO A 109 -2.71 14.08 -14.28
N ILE A 110 -2.09 12.99 -14.72
CA ILE A 110 -1.35 12.09 -13.80
C ILE A 110 -0.03 12.69 -13.30
N HIS A 111 0.57 13.59 -14.08
CA HIS A 111 1.75 14.36 -13.68
C HIS A 111 1.33 15.67 -13.02
N ARG A 112 1.37 15.68 -11.70
CA ARG A 112 1.03 16.83 -10.86
C ARG A 112 2.18 17.11 -9.91
N ASP A 113 2.32 18.35 -9.51
CA ASP A 113 3.25 18.75 -8.47
C ASP A 113 2.72 18.34 -7.08
N PRO A 114 3.60 18.08 -6.10
CA PRO A 114 3.17 17.86 -4.72
C PRO A 114 2.49 19.13 -4.17
N PRO A 115 1.64 18.98 -3.13
CA PRO A 115 1.03 20.12 -2.48
C PRO A 115 2.07 21.14 -1.99
N PRO A 116 1.84 22.45 -2.18
CA PRO A 116 2.77 23.48 -1.71
C PRO A 116 2.90 23.46 -0.17
N PHE A 117 4.03 23.92 0.35
CA PHE A 117 4.34 23.85 1.78
C PHE A 117 3.31 24.57 2.69
N ASP A 118 2.72 25.63 2.20
CA ASP A 118 1.70 26.40 2.93
C ASP A 118 0.33 25.71 2.99
N ASP A 119 0.10 24.69 2.16
CA ASP A 119 -1.11 23.88 2.15
C ASP A 119 -0.97 22.57 2.94
N GLN A 120 0.24 22.15 3.25
CA GLN A 120 0.49 20.95 4.02
C GLN A 120 0.07 21.13 5.48
N ASN A 121 -0.61 20.10 6.04
CA ASN A 121 -0.95 20.08 7.45
C ASN A 121 0.31 19.78 8.28
N GLN A 122 0.56 20.60 9.32
CA GLN A 122 1.70 20.42 10.21
C GLN A 122 1.36 19.63 11.49
N THR A 123 0.07 19.35 11.72
CA THR A 123 -0.35 18.54 12.88
C THR A 123 -0.16 17.07 12.58
N VAL A 124 0.31 16.33 13.57
CA VAL A 124 0.41 14.86 13.49
C VAL A 124 -0.88 14.28 14.05
N ASP A 125 -1.78 13.88 13.17
CA ASP A 125 -3.02 13.22 13.52
C ASP A 125 -2.87 11.70 13.35
N ILE A 126 -3.36 10.94 14.33
CA ILE A 126 -3.30 9.48 14.31
C ILE A 126 -4.48 8.96 13.49
N LEU A 127 -4.21 8.02 12.60
CA LEU A 127 -5.22 7.23 11.91
C LEU A 127 -5.43 5.93 12.68
N GLU A 128 -6.51 5.86 13.45
CA GLU A 128 -6.89 4.66 14.18
C GLU A 128 -7.38 3.58 13.20
N THR A 129 -6.74 2.43 13.21
CA THR A 129 -7.04 1.34 12.27
C THR A 129 -8.04 0.33 12.81
N GLY A 130 -8.23 0.25 14.12
CA GLY A 130 -9.01 -0.76 14.81
C GLY A 130 -8.34 -2.13 14.87
N ILE A 131 -7.08 -2.22 14.44
CA ILE A 131 -6.24 -3.44 14.46
C ILE A 131 -5.19 -3.28 15.55
N LYS A 132 -5.32 -4.02 16.64
CA LYS A 132 -4.53 -3.85 17.87
C LYS A 132 -3.02 -3.74 17.64
N VAL A 133 -2.44 -4.58 16.79
CA VAL A 133 -0.99 -4.58 16.55
C VAL A 133 -0.52 -3.31 15.83
N PHE A 134 -1.33 -2.77 14.93
CA PHE A 134 -1.00 -1.51 14.28
C PHE A 134 -1.15 -0.35 15.25
N ASP A 135 -2.30 -0.23 15.87
CA ASP A 135 -2.58 0.90 16.74
C ASP A 135 -1.65 0.95 17.97
N LEU A 136 -1.18 -0.21 18.47
CA LEU A 136 -0.25 -0.27 19.61
C LEU A 136 1.22 -0.06 19.20
N ILE A 137 1.72 -0.81 18.18
CA ILE A 137 3.15 -0.94 17.88
C ILE A 137 3.58 -0.10 16.67
N THR A 138 2.73 -0.03 15.66
CA THR A 138 2.98 0.70 14.41
C THR A 138 1.86 1.66 14.08
N PRO A 139 1.55 2.62 14.97
CA PRO A 139 0.45 3.55 14.74
C PRO A 139 0.64 4.29 13.41
N PHE A 140 -0.47 4.49 12.70
CA PHE A 140 -0.49 5.18 11.42
C PHE A 140 -0.71 6.67 11.63
N MET A 141 0.03 7.48 10.90
CA MET A 141 -0.19 8.92 10.82
C MET A 141 -1.07 9.23 9.61
N LYS A 142 -2.04 10.12 9.76
CA LYS A 142 -2.76 10.67 8.60
C LYS A 142 -1.77 11.41 7.68
N GLY A 143 -1.80 11.06 6.40
CA GLY A 143 -0.81 11.54 5.44
C GLY A 143 0.54 10.83 5.49
N GLY A 144 0.68 9.81 6.35
CA GLY A 144 1.88 9.00 6.49
C GLY A 144 2.01 7.90 5.45
N LYS A 145 3.21 7.37 5.34
CA LYS A 145 3.58 6.32 4.40
C LYS A 145 4.04 5.08 5.15
N ILE A 146 3.25 4.03 5.08
CA ILE A 146 3.52 2.76 5.77
C ILE A 146 3.95 1.72 4.75
N GLY A 147 5.13 1.16 4.92
CA GLY A 147 5.61 0.04 4.12
C GLY A 147 5.28 -1.29 4.79
N ALA A 148 4.78 -2.25 4.02
CA ALA A 148 4.56 -3.62 4.49
C ALA A 148 5.40 -4.59 3.67
N TYR A 149 6.26 -5.35 4.33
CA TYR A 149 7.04 -6.39 3.66
C TYR A 149 6.84 -7.74 4.34
N GLY A 150 7.04 -8.81 3.58
CA GLY A 150 6.88 -10.18 4.05
C GLY A 150 6.71 -11.16 2.90
N GLY A 151 6.88 -12.43 3.20
CA GLY A 151 6.74 -13.51 2.23
C GLY A 151 5.31 -13.68 1.68
N ALA A 152 5.16 -14.60 0.75
CA ALA A 152 3.84 -14.98 0.25
C ALA A 152 3.04 -15.74 1.32
N GLY A 153 1.71 -15.57 1.34
CA GLY A 153 0.81 -16.32 2.21
C GLY A 153 0.75 -15.85 3.67
N VAL A 154 1.22 -14.64 3.96
CA VAL A 154 1.17 -14.05 5.31
C VAL A 154 -0.10 -13.24 5.58
N GLY A 155 -1.08 -13.27 4.67
CA GLY A 155 -2.36 -12.57 4.84
C GLY A 155 -2.35 -11.08 4.47
N LYS A 156 -1.43 -10.64 3.61
CA LYS A 156 -1.33 -9.23 3.17
C LYS A 156 -2.65 -8.71 2.60
N THR A 157 -3.26 -9.45 1.67
CA THR A 157 -4.54 -9.08 1.04
C THR A 157 -5.66 -8.91 2.06
N VAL A 158 -5.75 -9.81 3.04
CA VAL A 158 -6.77 -9.76 4.09
C VAL A 158 -6.58 -8.52 4.98
N ILE A 159 -5.31 -8.16 5.29
CA ILE A 159 -5.00 -6.92 6.02
C ILE A 159 -5.45 -5.69 5.23
N ILE A 160 -5.16 -5.65 3.92
CA ILE A 160 -5.56 -4.55 3.05
C ILE A 160 -7.08 -4.40 3.03
N GLN A 161 -7.82 -5.48 2.83
CA GLN A 161 -9.27 -5.46 2.82
C GLN A 161 -9.87 -5.01 4.16
N GLU A 162 -9.29 -5.48 5.28
CA GLU A 162 -9.73 -5.07 6.62
C GLU A 162 -9.50 -3.57 6.86
N LEU A 163 -8.34 -3.04 6.44
CA LEU A 163 -8.05 -1.61 6.50
C LEU A 163 -9.05 -0.80 5.65
N ILE A 164 -9.33 -1.22 4.41
CA ILE A 164 -10.32 -0.57 3.53
C ILE A 164 -11.69 -0.55 4.23
N ARG A 165 -12.11 -1.69 4.74
CA ARG A 165 -13.41 -1.81 5.42
C ARG A 165 -13.48 -0.88 6.64
N ASN A 166 -12.44 -0.86 7.47
CA ASN A 166 -12.42 -0.05 8.68
C ASN A 166 -12.39 1.45 8.37
N ILE A 167 -11.62 1.87 7.36
CA ILE A 167 -11.61 3.27 6.91
C ILE A 167 -12.97 3.69 6.34
N GLY A 168 -13.57 2.87 5.49
CA GLY A 168 -14.89 3.15 4.94
C GLY A 168 -16.01 3.18 5.98
N ALA A 169 -16.03 2.21 6.89
CA ALA A 169 -17.12 2.04 7.87
C ALA A 169 -17.02 3.00 9.07
N VAL A 170 -15.81 3.27 9.56
CA VAL A 170 -15.60 4.05 10.79
C VAL A 170 -15.24 5.50 10.48
N HIS A 171 -14.36 5.73 9.52
CA HIS A 171 -13.86 7.06 9.18
C HIS A 171 -14.59 7.72 8.01
N GLN A 172 -15.52 7.02 7.36
CA GLN A 172 -16.24 7.48 6.15
C GLN A 172 -15.29 7.93 5.02
N GLY A 173 -14.07 7.38 5.04
CA GLY A 173 -13.04 7.65 4.04
C GLY A 173 -13.22 6.77 2.81
N VAL A 174 -12.48 7.11 1.76
CA VAL A 174 -12.38 6.31 0.54
C VAL A 174 -11.03 5.65 0.43
N SER A 175 -10.96 4.59 -0.35
CA SER A 175 -9.71 3.90 -0.62
C SER A 175 -9.42 3.86 -2.11
N VAL A 176 -8.14 3.89 -2.45
CA VAL A 176 -7.66 3.68 -3.81
C VAL A 176 -6.62 2.58 -3.78
N PHE A 177 -6.76 1.57 -4.63
CA PHE A 177 -5.82 0.48 -4.75
C PHE A 177 -5.11 0.52 -6.11
N ALA A 178 -3.81 0.68 -6.10
CA ALA A 178 -2.95 0.67 -7.28
C ALA A 178 -2.16 -0.64 -7.36
N GLY A 179 -2.58 -1.55 -8.23
CA GLY A 179 -1.88 -2.80 -8.53
C GLY A 179 -0.77 -2.58 -9.55
N VAL A 180 0.46 -2.50 -9.09
CA VAL A 180 1.64 -2.22 -9.91
C VAL A 180 2.37 -3.51 -10.27
N GLY A 181 2.25 -3.96 -11.50
CA GLY A 181 2.88 -5.20 -11.97
C GLY A 181 2.35 -6.44 -11.25
N GLU A 182 1.10 -6.44 -10.80
CA GLU A 182 0.49 -7.56 -10.11
C GLU A 182 0.11 -8.67 -11.09
N ARG A 183 -0.01 -9.90 -10.61
CA ARG A 183 -0.47 -11.01 -11.43
C ARG A 183 -1.95 -10.84 -11.75
N SER A 184 -2.32 -11.04 -13.01
CA SER A 184 -3.72 -10.90 -13.47
C SER A 184 -4.70 -11.73 -12.65
N ARG A 185 -4.31 -12.95 -12.24
CA ARG A 185 -5.14 -13.81 -11.39
C ARG A 185 -5.33 -13.20 -10.01
N GLU A 186 -4.26 -12.73 -9.36
CA GLU A 186 -4.32 -12.14 -8.01
C GLU A 186 -5.14 -10.84 -8.01
N GLY A 187 -5.00 -10.02 -9.06
CA GLY A 187 -5.83 -8.82 -9.23
C GLY A 187 -7.32 -9.14 -9.45
N ASN A 188 -7.62 -10.18 -10.22
CA ASN A 188 -9.00 -10.63 -10.43
C ASN A 188 -9.60 -11.23 -9.15
N ASP A 189 -8.84 -12.06 -8.42
CA ASP A 189 -9.26 -12.64 -7.15
C ASP A 189 -9.56 -11.50 -6.15
N LEU A 190 -8.67 -10.50 -6.02
CA LEU A 190 -8.86 -9.33 -5.17
C LEU A 190 -10.13 -8.54 -5.51
N TRP A 191 -10.39 -8.31 -6.81
CA TRP A 191 -11.59 -7.59 -7.24
C TRP A 191 -12.87 -8.32 -6.82
N HIS A 192 -12.94 -9.64 -7.03
CA HIS A 192 -14.09 -10.45 -6.59
C HIS A 192 -14.23 -10.48 -5.07
N GLU A 193 -13.13 -10.68 -4.33
CA GLU A 193 -13.14 -10.67 -2.87
C GLU A 193 -13.63 -9.33 -2.31
N MET A 194 -13.23 -8.20 -2.91
CA MET A 194 -13.72 -6.87 -2.53
C MET A 194 -15.20 -6.67 -2.85
N GLN A 195 -15.67 -7.27 -3.93
CA GLN A 195 -17.09 -7.26 -4.28
C GLN A 195 -17.92 -8.08 -3.28
N ASP A 196 -17.46 -9.28 -2.96
CA ASP A 196 -18.15 -10.18 -2.01
C ASP A 196 -18.16 -9.64 -0.58
N SER A 197 -17.09 -8.99 -0.15
CA SER A 197 -16.99 -8.35 1.17
C SER A 197 -17.71 -6.99 1.25
N GLY A 198 -18.19 -6.45 0.11
CA GLY A 198 -18.89 -5.17 0.04
C GLY A 198 -18.02 -3.93 0.18
N VAL A 199 -16.68 -4.06 0.27
CA VAL A 199 -15.76 -2.92 0.41
C VAL A 199 -15.48 -2.21 -0.91
N LEU A 200 -15.82 -2.83 -2.04
CA LEU A 200 -15.59 -2.27 -3.37
C LEU A 200 -16.32 -0.92 -3.56
N ALA A 201 -17.51 -0.76 -2.99
CA ALA A 201 -18.31 0.46 -3.15
C ALA A 201 -17.64 1.76 -2.66
N SER A 202 -16.67 1.65 -1.75
CA SER A 202 -15.87 2.77 -1.23
C SER A 202 -14.44 2.80 -1.78
N THR A 203 -14.16 2.02 -2.83
CA THR A 203 -12.80 1.80 -3.34
C THR A 203 -12.72 2.05 -4.84
N VAL A 204 -11.64 2.69 -5.28
CA VAL A 204 -11.23 2.77 -6.70
C VAL A 204 -10.09 1.80 -6.92
N LEU A 205 -10.18 0.97 -7.96
CA LEU A 205 -9.12 0.05 -8.35
C LEU A 205 -8.45 0.50 -9.65
N VAL A 206 -7.12 0.49 -9.68
CA VAL A 206 -6.35 0.72 -10.90
C VAL A 206 -5.29 -0.37 -11.04
N PHE A 207 -5.27 -1.07 -12.19
CA PHE A 207 -4.36 -2.19 -12.40
C PHE A 207 -3.48 -2.01 -13.64
N GLY A 208 -2.17 -2.10 -13.41
CA GLY A 208 -1.16 -2.30 -14.45
C GLY A 208 -0.48 -3.64 -14.19
N GLN A 209 -0.93 -4.67 -14.89
CA GLN A 209 -0.58 -6.06 -14.61
C GLN A 209 0.86 -6.40 -15.01
N MET A 210 1.36 -7.55 -14.58
CA MET A 210 2.75 -7.99 -14.81
C MET A 210 3.09 -8.17 -16.30
N ASN A 211 2.11 -8.52 -17.12
CA ASN A 211 2.26 -8.67 -18.58
C ASN A 211 2.17 -7.35 -19.35
N GLU A 212 1.75 -6.27 -18.69
CA GLU A 212 1.67 -4.95 -19.30
C GLU A 212 3.07 -4.36 -19.62
N SER A 213 3.09 -3.41 -20.54
CA SER A 213 4.31 -2.71 -20.92
C SER A 213 4.97 -2.00 -19.74
N PRO A 214 6.29 -1.78 -19.75
CA PRO A 214 6.98 -1.00 -18.72
C PRO A 214 6.38 0.39 -18.53
N GLY A 215 5.87 1.01 -19.60
CA GLY A 215 5.21 2.31 -19.54
C GLY A 215 3.95 2.28 -18.67
N VAL A 216 3.10 1.28 -18.84
CA VAL A 216 1.91 1.07 -18.00
C VAL A 216 2.30 0.89 -16.54
N ARG A 217 3.22 -0.03 -16.25
CA ARG A 217 3.65 -0.34 -14.87
C ARG A 217 4.33 0.85 -14.18
N ALA A 218 5.01 1.72 -14.93
CA ALA A 218 5.65 2.92 -14.41
C ALA A 218 4.69 4.10 -14.19
N ARG A 219 3.45 4.03 -14.69
CA ARG A 219 2.48 5.14 -14.58
C ARG A 219 1.26 4.79 -13.76
N ILE A 220 0.91 3.52 -13.60
CA ILE A 220 -0.30 3.09 -12.89
C ILE A 220 -0.37 3.61 -11.45
N GLY A 221 0.77 3.70 -10.75
CA GLY A 221 0.84 4.29 -9.42
C GLY A 221 0.48 5.77 -9.41
N LEU A 222 0.86 6.52 -10.45
CA LEU A 222 0.49 7.92 -10.61
C LEU A 222 -0.99 8.09 -10.92
N THR A 223 -1.57 7.18 -11.70
CA THR A 223 -3.01 7.14 -11.98
C THR A 223 -3.80 6.98 -10.69
N GLY A 224 -3.49 5.97 -9.88
CA GLY A 224 -4.15 5.75 -8.59
C GLY A 224 -3.98 6.92 -7.64
N LEU A 225 -2.77 7.47 -7.55
CA LEU A 225 -2.50 8.64 -6.71
C LEU A 225 -3.31 9.86 -7.14
N THR A 226 -3.42 10.11 -8.45
CA THR A 226 -4.22 11.23 -8.97
C THR A 226 -5.69 11.09 -8.62
N MET A 227 -6.25 9.87 -8.70
CA MET A 227 -7.62 9.61 -8.26
C MET A 227 -7.77 9.83 -6.74
N ALA A 228 -6.79 9.44 -5.94
CA ALA A 228 -6.78 9.69 -4.49
C ALA A 228 -6.71 11.19 -4.15
N GLU A 229 -5.91 11.96 -4.89
CA GLU A 229 -5.77 13.39 -4.69
C GLU A 229 -7.09 14.16 -4.88
N TYR A 230 -7.93 13.74 -5.81
CA TYR A 230 -9.24 14.37 -6.01
C TYR A 230 -10.10 14.28 -4.75
N PHE A 231 -10.17 13.12 -4.13
CA PHE A 231 -10.94 12.94 -2.90
C PHE A 231 -10.35 13.73 -1.73
N ARG A 232 -9.03 13.83 -1.62
CA ARG A 232 -8.36 14.67 -0.63
C ARG A 232 -8.63 16.14 -0.84
N ASP A 233 -8.43 16.63 -2.07
CA ASP A 233 -8.36 18.07 -2.37
C ASP A 233 -9.75 18.70 -2.61
N GLU A 234 -10.65 17.99 -3.30
CA GLU A 234 -11.99 18.49 -3.69
C GLU A 234 -13.11 17.98 -2.78
N GLN A 235 -12.98 16.76 -2.25
CA GLN A 235 -13.99 16.17 -1.39
C GLN A 235 -13.66 16.29 0.10
N ASN A 236 -12.49 16.82 0.44
CA ASN A 236 -12.00 17.00 1.82
C ASN A 236 -12.06 15.70 2.65
N GLN A 237 -11.67 14.58 2.04
CA GLN A 237 -11.73 13.27 2.65
C GLN A 237 -10.36 12.75 3.07
N ASP A 238 -10.38 11.85 4.04
CA ASP A 238 -9.23 11.02 4.35
C ASP A 238 -9.22 9.82 3.40
N VAL A 239 -8.14 9.67 2.66
CA VAL A 239 -7.97 8.64 1.63
C VAL A 239 -6.90 7.65 2.07
N LEU A 240 -7.19 6.36 1.92
CA LEU A 240 -6.20 5.31 2.08
C LEU A 240 -5.75 4.82 0.71
N LEU A 241 -4.48 5.04 0.39
CA LEU A 241 -3.86 4.63 -0.87
C LEU A 241 -3.05 3.35 -0.67
N PHE A 242 -3.44 2.30 -1.35
CA PHE A 242 -2.67 1.05 -1.42
C PHE A 242 -1.83 1.01 -2.69
N ILE A 243 -0.56 0.63 -2.57
CA ILE A 243 0.33 0.40 -3.71
C ILE A 243 0.91 -1.02 -3.58
N ASP A 244 0.50 -1.92 -4.43
CA ASP A 244 1.03 -3.28 -4.49
C ASP A 244 1.55 -3.56 -5.90
N ASN A 245 2.82 -3.52 -6.14
CA ASN A 245 3.97 -3.47 -5.25
C ASN A 245 4.88 -2.29 -5.63
N ILE A 246 5.32 -1.49 -4.68
CA ILE A 246 6.16 -0.32 -4.95
C ILE A 246 7.52 -0.67 -5.57
N TYR A 247 8.09 -1.83 -5.25
CA TYR A 247 9.34 -2.28 -5.85
C TYR A 247 9.19 -2.54 -7.36
N ARG A 248 8.02 -3.02 -7.81
CA ARG A 248 7.74 -3.21 -9.24
C ARG A 248 7.60 -1.90 -10.00
N TYR A 249 7.14 -0.83 -9.33
CA TYR A 249 7.19 0.53 -9.87
C TYR A 249 8.63 0.95 -10.18
N ILE A 250 9.57 0.70 -9.26
CA ILE A 250 10.99 0.97 -9.45
C ILE A 250 11.57 0.17 -10.63
N LEU A 251 11.26 -1.13 -10.70
CA LEU A 251 11.71 -1.98 -11.80
C LEU A 251 11.16 -1.52 -13.16
N ALA A 252 9.92 -1.10 -13.23
CA ALA A 252 9.33 -0.53 -14.44
C ALA A 252 10.08 0.75 -14.88
N GLY A 253 10.42 1.62 -13.93
CA GLY A 253 11.26 2.80 -14.18
C GLY A 253 12.66 2.44 -14.69
N MET A 254 13.27 1.38 -14.16
CA MET A 254 14.57 0.88 -14.65
C MET A 254 14.46 0.37 -16.09
N GLU A 255 13.42 -0.39 -16.43
CA GLU A 255 13.15 -0.88 -17.78
C GLU A 255 12.94 0.29 -18.77
N VAL A 256 12.11 1.28 -18.38
CA VAL A 256 11.87 2.49 -19.18
C VAL A 256 13.16 3.26 -19.40
N SER A 257 13.98 3.46 -18.37
CA SER A 257 15.26 4.17 -18.45
C SER A 257 16.23 3.49 -19.42
N ALA A 258 16.29 2.15 -19.39
CA ALA A 258 17.11 1.39 -20.33
C ALA A 258 16.63 1.53 -21.77
N LEU A 259 15.32 1.47 -22.02
CA LEU A 259 14.73 1.66 -23.34
C LEU A 259 14.92 3.08 -23.89
N LEU A 260 14.92 4.08 -23.01
CA LEU A 260 15.23 5.48 -23.38
C LEU A 260 16.73 5.70 -23.64
N GLY A 261 17.59 4.71 -23.44
CA GLY A 261 19.04 4.79 -23.66
C GLY A 261 19.78 5.60 -22.59
N ARG A 262 19.24 5.73 -21.40
CA ARG A 262 19.90 6.41 -20.26
C ARG A 262 20.99 5.50 -19.69
N MET A 263 22.13 6.10 -19.31
CA MET A 263 23.21 5.34 -18.66
C MET A 263 22.75 4.88 -17.27
N PRO A 264 22.85 3.58 -16.96
CA PRO A 264 22.42 3.07 -15.66
C PRO A 264 23.33 3.55 -14.52
N SER A 265 22.77 3.70 -13.34
CA SER A 265 23.50 3.93 -12.10
C SER A 265 23.92 2.59 -11.43
N ALA A 266 24.28 2.62 -10.14
CA ALA A 266 24.69 1.42 -9.41
C ALA A 266 23.64 0.29 -9.51
N VAL A 267 24.11 -0.93 -9.65
CA VAL A 267 23.32 -2.18 -9.74
C VAL A 267 22.31 -2.18 -10.92
N GLY A 268 22.49 -1.29 -11.90
CA GLY A 268 21.63 -1.21 -13.09
C GLY A 268 20.39 -0.34 -12.95
N TYR A 269 20.19 0.32 -11.81
CA TYR A 269 19.05 1.22 -11.60
C TYR A 269 19.13 2.47 -12.47
N GLN A 270 17.98 3.10 -12.71
CA GLN A 270 17.88 4.39 -13.39
C GLN A 270 18.60 5.49 -12.61
N PRO A 271 19.28 6.43 -13.30
CA PRO A 271 19.95 7.57 -12.63
C PRO A 271 18.95 8.52 -11.96
N THR A 272 17.69 8.44 -12.35
CA THR A 272 16.56 9.25 -11.86
C THR A 272 15.75 8.57 -10.75
N LEU A 273 16.24 7.46 -10.18
CA LEU A 273 15.50 6.66 -9.17
C LEU A 273 14.94 7.52 -8.04
N SER A 274 15.79 8.31 -7.38
CA SER A 274 15.36 9.14 -6.24
C SER A 274 14.36 10.22 -6.65
N THR A 275 14.52 10.81 -7.84
CA THR A 275 13.61 11.84 -8.35
C THR A 275 12.25 11.25 -8.72
N GLU A 276 12.22 10.09 -9.36
CA GLU A 276 10.99 9.40 -9.73
C GLU A 276 10.23 8.92 -8.51
N MET A 277 10.93 8.36 -7.51
CA MET A 277 10.34 7.96 -6.24
C MET A 277 9.83 9.18 -5.47
N GLY A 278 10.60 10.27 -5.41
CA GLY A 278 10.19 11.52 -4.77
C GLY A 278 8.95 12.12 -5.43
N ALA A 279 8.87 12.12 -6.75
CA ALA A 279 7.71 12.62 -7.49
C ALA A 279 6.40 11.88 -7.16
N LEU A 280 6.47 10.59 -6.83
CA LEU A 280 5.32 9.82 -6.35
C LEU A 280 5.08 10.08 -4.85
N GLN A 281 6.11 9.93 -4.03
CA GLN A 281 5.97 9.88 -2.57
C GLN A 281 5.64 11.23 -1.93
N GLU A 282 6.14 12.35 -2.48
CA GLU A 282 5.89 13.69 -1.92
C GLU A 282 4.47 14.21 -2.17
N ARG A 283 3.72 13.58 -3.07
CA ARG A 283 2.30 13.86 -3.28
C ARG A 283 1.42 13.18 -2.22
N ILE A 284 1.95 12.12 -1.57
CA ILE A 284 1.27 11.38 -0.49
C ILE A 284 1.50 12.12 0.82
N THR A 285 0.54 12.94 1.22
CA THR A 285 0.63 13.79 2.41
C THR A 285 -0.74 14.28 2.87
N SER A 286 -0.79 14.85 4.07
CA SER A 286 -1.94 15.60 4.56
C SER A 286 -1.89 17.05 4.10
N THR A 287 -3.04 17.55 3.68
CA THR A 287 -3.26 18.96 3.39
C THR A 287 -4.26 19.57 4.38
N LYS A 288 -4.54 20.86 4.27
CA LYS A 288 -5.60 21.50 5.04
C LYS A 288 -6.99 20.98 4.74
N SER A 289 -7.16 20.38 3.57
CA SER A 289 -8.44 19.85 3.09
C SER A 289 -8.70 18.42 3.53
N GLY A 290 -7.69 17.55 3.46
CA GLY A 290 -7.80 16.13 3.77
C GLY A 290 -6.44 15.44 3.82
N SER A 291 -6.42 14.11 3.85
CA SER A 291 -5.18 13.35 3.89
C SER A 291 -5.14 12.19 2.89
N ILE A 292 -3.95 11.87 2.42
CA ILE A 292 -3.68 10.59 1.77
C ILE A 292 -2.68 9.83 2.63
N THR A 293 -3.13 8.77 3.27
CA THR A 293 -2.27 7.83 3.99
C THR A 293 -2.01 6.64 3.08
N SER A 294 -0.76 6.21 2.93
CA SER A 294 -0.46 5.08 2.06
C SER A 294 -0.01 3.84 2.82
N PHE A 295 -0.46 2.70 2.32
CA PHE A 295 0.02 1.38 2.71
C PHE A 295 0.66 0.72 1.47
N GLN A 296 1.97 0.58 1.49
CA GLN A 296 2.76 0.18 0.32
C GLN A 296 3.36 -1.20 0.55
N ALA A 297 2.97 -2.15 -0.28
CA ALA A 297 3.58 -3.46 -0.27
C ALA A 297 4.98 -3.38 -0.88
N ILE A 298 5.96 -3.97 -0.19
CA ILE A 298 7.37 -3.96 -0.59
C ILE A 298 7.83 -5.40 -0.77
N TYR A 299 8.38 -5.69 -1.94
CA TYR A 299 9.16 -6.90 -2.16
C TYR A 299 10.63 -6.60 -1.96
N VAL A 300 11.28 -7.32 -1.06
CA VAL A 300 12.72 -7.19 -0.81
C VAL A 300 13.42 -8.33 -1.54
N PRO A 301 14.14 -8.08 -2.64
CA PRO A 301 14.81 -9.12 -3.41
C PRO A 301 15.92 -9.77 -2.58
N ALA A 302 15.91 -11.11 -2.50
CA ALA A 302 16.88 -11.89 -1.77
C ALA A 302 17.09 -11.47 -0.29
N ASP A 303 16.10 -10.83 0.32
CA ASP A 303 16.18 -10.25 1.67
C ASP A 303 17.33 -9.25 1.84
N ASP A 304 17.75 -8.60 0.74
CA ASP A 304 18.81 -7.60 0.73
C ASP A 304 18.25 -6.18 0.97
N TYR A 305 18.38 -5.72 2.21
CA TYR A 305 17.97 -4.36 2.59
C TYR A 305 18.95 -3.26 2.17
N THR A 306 20.08 -3.63 1.58
CA THR A 306 21.09 -2.69 1.07
C THR A 306 20.88 -2.36 -0.42
N ASP A 307 19.94 -3.01 -1.08
CA ASP A 307 19.56 -2.73 -2.46
C ASP A 307 19.14 -1.26 -2.63
N PRO A 308 19.67 -0.52 -3.62
CA PRO A 308 19.39 0.91 -3.80
C PRO A 308 17.90 1.26 -3.95
N GLY A 309 17.11 0.38 -4.59
CA GLY A 309 15.66 0.57 -4.71
C GLY A 309 14.95 0.46 -3.36
N ILE A 310 15.39 -0.50 -2.53
CA ILE A 310 14.87 -0.72 -1.19
C ILE A 310 15.26 0.45 -0.28
N VAL A 311 16.54 0.82 -0.25
CA VAL A 311 17.03 1.96 0.56
C VAL A 311 16.27 3.25 0.21
N THR A 312 16.09 3.52 -1.09
CA THR A 312 15.34 4.71 -1.53
C THR A 312 13.88 4.65 -1.06
N THR A 313 13.23 3.50 -1.15
CA THR A 313 11.84 3.33 -0.70
C THR A 313 11.71 3.55 0.81
N PHE A 314 12.55 2.89 1.61
CA PHE A 314 12.50 3.00 3.07
C PHE A 314 12.79 4.43 3.56
N GLY A 315 13.59 5.20 2.80
CA GLY A 315 13.86 6.61 3.10
C GLY A 315 12.63 7.52 3.10
N HIS A 316 11.57 7.13 2.41
CA HIS A 316 10.29 7.87 2.36
C HIS A 316 9.25 7.39 3.38
N LEU A 317 9.46 6.25 4.03
CA LEU A 317 8.45 5.64 4.90
C LEU A 317 8.47 6.24 6.30
N ASP A 318 7.28 6.42 6.88
CA ASP A 318 7.06 6.84 8.26
C ASP A 318 6.91 5.65 9.21
N GLY A 319 6.54 4.49 8.69
CA GLY A 319 6.44 3.26 9.45
C GLY A 319 6.62 2.03 8.57
N VAL A 320 6.98 0.93 9.22
CA VAL A 320 7.24 -0.34 8.54
C VAL A 320 6.57 -1.48 9.30
N VAL A 321 5.80 -2.27 8.59
CA VAL A 321 5.12 -3.48 9.07
C VAL A 321 5.84 -4.71 8.50
N SER A 322 6.41 -5.51 9.36
CA SER A 322 7.03 -6.79 9.03
C SER A 322 6.02 -7.92 9.18
N LEU A 323 5.76 -8.64 8.10
CA LEU A 323 4.86 -9.80 8.09
C LEU A 323 5.67 -11.10 8.16
N GLU A 324 5.45 -11.90 9.20
CA GLU A 324 6.27 -13.06 9.52
C GLU A 324 5.51 -14.38 9.25
N ARG A 325 6.13 -15.24 8.42
CA ARG A 325 5.54 -16.55 8.07
C ARG A 325 5.42 -17.48 9.28
N ALA A 326 6.32 -17.38 10.25
CA ALA A 326 6.27 -18.22 11.46
C ALA A 326 5.00 -17.95 12.29
N LEU A 327 4.53 -16.69 12.36
CA LEU A 327 3.27 -16.32 13.01
C LEU A 327 2.07 -16.85 12.22
N SER A 328 2.08 -16.71 10.89
CA SER A 328 1.05 -17.27 10.02
C SER A 328 0.94 -18.79 10.16
N ALA A 329 2.07 -19.51 10.24
CA ALA A 329 2.10 -20.95 10.46
C ALA A 329 1.51 -21.39 11.81
N GLN A 330 1.53 -20.51 12.82
CA GLN A 330 0.89 -20.71 14.12
C GLN A 330 -0.59 -20.32 14.17
N GLY A 331 -1.14 -19.83 13.04
CA GLY A 331 -2.51 -19.33 12.97
C GLY A 331 -2.71 -17.96 13.63
N LEU A 332 -1.65 -17.21 13.89
CA LEU A 332 -1.70 -15.87 14.45
C LEU A 332 -1.85 -14.83 13.32
N TYR A 333 -3.02 -14.24 13.21
CA TYR A 333 -3.35 -13.20 12.21
C TYR A 333 -3.93 -11.94 12.86
N PRO A 334 -3.50 -10.73 12.41
CA PRO A 334 -2.51 -10.49 11.35
C PRO A 334 -1.13 -10.98 11.76
N ALA A 335 -0.39 -11.57 10.80
CA ALA A 335 0.92 -12.17 11.06
C ALA A 335 2.04 -11.11 11.13
N VAL A 336 1.82 -10.06 11.92
CA VAL A 336 2.74 -8.94 12.09
C VAL A 336 3.73 -9.26 13.19
N ASP A 337 5.04 -9.14 12.90
CA ASP A 337 6.10 -9.22 13.91
C ASP A 337 6.21 -7.88 14.65
N PRO A 338 5.79 -7.79 15.91
CA PRO A 338 5.84 -6.54 16.67
C PRO A 338 7.26 -6.09 17.05
N LEU A 339 8.26 -6.97 16.90
CA LEU A 339 9.67 -6.67 17.17
C LEU A 339 10.40 -6.10 15.96
N ALA A 340 10.01 -6.53 14.76
CA ALA A 340 10.60 -6.05 13.49
C ALA A 340 9.81 -4.90 12.86
N SER A 341 8.65 -4.56 13.42
CA SER A 341 7.79 -3.47 12.95
C SER A 341 8.02 -2.20 13.76
N TYR A 342 7.93 -1.04 13.12
CA TYR A 342 8.12 0.25 13.79
C TYR A 342 7.29 1.36 13.14
N SER A 343 7.05 2.44 13.89
CA SER A 343 6.48 3.70 13.40
C SER A 343 7.23 4.89 14.01
N ARG A 344 7.48 5.91 13.19
CA ARG A 344 8.15 7.16 13.61
C ARG A 344 7.33 7.95 14.61
N ILE A 345 6.01 7.82 14.58
CA ILE A 345 5.13 8.52 15.52
C ILE A 345 4.99 7.82 16.87
N LEU A 346 5.54 6.61 17.03
CA LEU A 346 5.59 5.95 18.34
C LEU A 346 6.67 6.59 19.22
N GLU A 347 6.40 7.83 19.63
CA GLU A 347 7.23 8.66 20.49
C GLU A 347 6.40 9.28 21.62
N PRO A 348 6.99 9.51 22.81
CA PRO A 348 6.25 10.06 23.95
C PRO A 348 5.58 11.42 23.67
N GLY A 349 6.24 12.24 22.82
CA GLY A 349 5.74 13.57 22.45
C GLY A 349 4.53 13.58 21.53
N ILE A 350 4.23 12.47 20.86
CA ILE A 350 3.13 12.32 19.88
C ILE A 350 2.04 11.42 20.45
N MET A 351 2.40 10.19 20.83
CA MET A 351 1.44 9.18 21.31
C MET A 351 1.12 9.30 22.81
N GLY A 352 1.90 10.09 23.55
CA GLY A 352 1.87 10.17 25.00
C GLY A 352 2.75 9.11 25.67
N GLU A 353 3.20 9.45 26.90
CA GLU A 353 4.12 8.57 27.66
C GLU A 353 3.50 7.21 28.00
N GLU A 354 2.21 7.18 28.30
CA GLU A 354 1.50 5.95 28.68
C GLU A 354 1.51 4.92 27.52
N HIS A 355 1.09 5.33 26.34
CA HIS A 355 1.07 4.47 25.16
C HIS A 355 2.48 4.02 24.77
N TYR A 356 3.44 4.96 24.74
CA TYR A 356 4.82 4.64 24.40
C TYR A 356 5.43 3.62 25.36
N ASN A 357 5.29 3.82 26.67
CA ASN A 357 5.83 2.90 27.67
C ASN A 357 5.15 1.53 27.60
N LEU A 358 3.85 1.50 27.34
CA LEU A 358 3.09 0.27 27.14
C LEU A 358 3.60 -0.52 25.92
N ALA A 359 3.73 0.12 24.76
CA ALA A 359 4.24 -0.50 23.55
C ALA A 359 5.65 -1.07 23.75
N ARG A 360 6.53 -0.30 24.43
CA ARG A 360 7.88 -0.76 24.79
C ARG A 360 7.85 -1.91 25.76
N GLY A 361 6.97 -1.90 26.75
CA GLY A 361 6.79 -3.00 27.69
C GLY A 361 6.35 -4.30 26.99
N VAL A 362 5.40 -4.20 26.07
CA VAL A 362 4.98 -5.32 25.22
C VAL A 362 6.17 -5.87 24.40
N GLN A 363 6.92 -4.99 23.74
CA GLN A 363 8.09 -5.41 22.97
C GLN A 363 9.16 -6.07 23.84
N GLN A 364 9.42 -5.56 25.05
CA GLN A 364 10.40 -6.17 25.98
C GLN A 364 10.00 -7.57 26.40
N VAL A 365 8.73 -7.79 26.75
CA VAL A 365 8.22 -9.12 27.11
C VAL A 365 8.32 -10.09 25.93
N LEU A 366 7.96 -9.66 24.73
CA LEU A 366 8.06 -10.49 23.53
C LEU A 366 9.52 -10.77 23.14
N GLN A 367 10.43 -9.80 23.29
CA GLN A 367 11.85 -10.00 23.04
C GLN A 367 12.44 -11.02 24.04
N ARG A 368 12.13 -10.89 25.34
CA ARG A 368 12.58 -11.86 26.34
C ARG A 368 12.06 -13.27 26.05
N TYR A 369 10.79 -13.38 25.62
CA TYR A 369 10.23 -14.66 25.21
C TYR A 369 10.99 -15.25 24.01
N LYS A 370 11.31 -14.43 23.00
CA LYS A 370 12.10 -14.86 21.84
C LYS A 370 13.49 -15.39 22.26
N ASP A 371 14.17 -14.69 23.17
CA ASP A 371 15.48 -15.10 23.68
C ASP A 371 15.41 -16.42 24.47
N LEU A 372 14.27 -16.72 25.09
CA LEU A 372 14.06 -17.95 25.84
C LEU A 372 13.60 -19.14 24.99
N GLN A 373 13.18 -18.93 23.73
CA GLN A 373 12.64 -20.00 22.89
C GLN A 373 13.60 -21.16 22.66
N ASP A 374 14.88 -20.89 22.44
CA ASP A 374 15.89 -21.93 22.24
C ASP A 374 16.11 -22.73 23.53
N ILE A 375 16.10 -22.09 24.68
CA ILE A 375 16.21 -22.74 25.99
C ILE A 375 14.99 -23.64 26.24
N ILE A 376 13.79 -23.12 25.96
CA ILE A 376 12.54 -23.88 26.11
C ILE A 376 12.52 -25.11 25.19
N ALA A 377 13.03 -24.97 23.95
CA ALA A 377 13.05 -26.06 22.99
C ALA A 377 14.01 -27.21 23.40
N ILE A 378 15.11 -26.90 24.10
CA ILE A 378 16.12 -27.85 24.48
C ILE A 378 15.85 -28.45 25.88
N LEU A 379 15.54 -27.60 26.85
CA LEU A 379 15.44 -27.99 28.25
C LEU A 379 13.99 -28.08 28.78
N GLY A 380 13.03 -27.49 28.08
CA GLY A 380 11.67 -27.37 28.53
C GLY A 380 11.42 -26.13 29.40
N ILE A 381 10.15 -25.76 29.54
CA ILE A 381 9.73 -24.56 30.31
C ILE A 381 9.99 -24.71 31.81
N GLU A 382 10.00 -25.95 32.32
CA GLU A 382 10.16 -26.22 33.76
C GLU A 382 11.54 -25.82 34.31
N GLU A 383 12.58 -25.78 33.46
CA GLU A 383 13.92 -25.39 33.83
C GLU A 383 14.13 -23.86 33.90
N LEU A 384 13.12 -23.08 33.50
CA LEU A 384 13.18 -21.62 33.61
C LEU A 384 12.98 -21.15 35.06
N SER A 385 13.53 -19.97 35.36
CA SER A 385 13.20 -19.27 36.60
C SER A 385 11.72 -18.94 36.67
N GLU A 386 11.16 -18.78 37.87
CA GLU A 386 9.74 -18.42 38.03
C GLU A 386 9.40 -17.08 37.35
N GLU A 387 10.35 -16.13 37.33
CA GLU A 387 10.22 -14.85 36.62
C GLU A 387 10.14 -15.05 35.11
N ASP A 388 11.02 -15.90 34.55
CA ASP A 388 11.01 -16.21 33.12
C ASP A 388 9.77 -17.03 32.73
N LYS A 389 9.30 -17.95 33.54
CA LYS A 389 8.02 -18.67 33.33
C LYS A 389 6.86 -17.69 33.23
N LEU A 390 6.77 -16.75 34.16
CA LEU A 390 5.74 -15.72 34.16
C LEU A 390 5.81 -14.86 32.90
N THR A 391 7.01 -14.45 32.51
CA THR A 391 7.26 -13.70 31.28
C THR A 391 6.80 -14.46 30.04
N VAL A 392 7.10 -15.75 29.96
CA VAL A 392 6.65 -16.62 28.85
C VAL A 392 5.13 -16.73 28.79
N PHE A 393 4.47 -16.93 29.93
CA PHE A 393 3.00 -17.00 29.97
C PHE A 393 2.33 -15.67 29.54
N ARG A 394 2.86 -14.54 30.01
CA ARG A 394 2.35 -13.21 29.58
C ARG A 394 2.63 -12.97 28.09
N ALA A 395 3.83 -13.31 27.58
CA ALA A 395 4.16 -13.19 26.18
C ALA A 395 3.22 -13.96 25.27
N ARG A 396 2.85 -15.19 25.62
CA ARG A 396 1.90 -16.01 24.86
C ARG A 396 0.49 -15.40 24.87
N LYS A 397 0.05 -14.84 25.99
CA LYS A 397 -1.22 -14.09 26.07
C LYS A 397 -1.17 -12.85 25.16
N ILE A 398 -0.09 -12.09 25.23
CA ILE A 398 0.13 -10.89 24.38
C ILE A 398 0.08 -11.26 22.90
N GLN A 399 0.80 -12.31 22.47
CA GLN A 399 0.79 -12.74 21.07
C GLN A 399 -0.63 -13.09 20.59
N ARG A 400 -1.41 -13.82 21.41
CA ARG A 400 -2.79 -14.16 21.08
C ARG A 400 -3.71 -12.94 21.11
N PHE A 401 -3.53 -12.04 22.06
CA PHE A 401 -4.35 -10.83 22.17
C PHE A 401 -4.08 -9.80 21.06
N LEU A 402 -2.90 -9.84 20.44
CA LEU A 402 -2.59 -9.05 19.23
C LEU A 402 -3.40 -9.48 17.98
N THR A 403 -4.13 -10.60 18.05
CA THR A 403 -4.83 -11.20 16.91
C THR A 403 -6.36 -11.08 17.04
N PRO A 404 -6.96 -9.91 16.76
CA PRO A 404 -8.41 -9.78 16.73
C PRO A 404 -8.99 -10.49 15.49
N PRO A 405 -10.26 -10.96 15.55
CA PRO A 405 -10.92 -11.47 14.36
C PRO A 405 -11.24 -10.32 13.41
N PHE A 406 -10.96 -10.53 12.11
CA PHE A 406 -11.25 -9.57 11.06
C PHE A 406 -12.62 -9.78 10.46
N PHE A 407 -13.31 -8.69 10.11
CA PHE A 407 -14.62 -8.75 9.45
C PHE A 407 -14.55 -9.44 8.11
N VAL A 408 -13.53 -9.12 7.31
CA VAL A 408 -13.35 -9.72 5.97
C VAL A 408 -12.97 -11.20 6.03
N ALA A 409 -12.54 -11.70 7.18
CA ALA A 409 -12.23 -13.11 7.39
C ALA A 409 -13.40 -13.93 8.01
N GLU A 410 -14.50 -13.29 8.37
CA GLU A 410 -15.67 -13.94 8.96
C GLU A 410 -16.22 -15.11 8.10
N PRO A 411 -16.33 -14.98 6.75
CA PRO A 411 -16.76 -16.09 5.91
C PRO A 411 -15.81 -17.30 5.93
N LEU A 412 -14.53 -17.06 6.26
CA LEU A 412 -13.50 -18.10 6.24
C LEU A 412 -13.37 -18.84 7.58
N ASN A 413 -13.52 -18.13 8.71
CA ASN A 413 -13.25 -18.65 10.03
C ASN A 413 -14.50 -18.75 10.93
N GLY A 414 -15.64 -18.19 10.50
CA GLY A 414 -16.90 -18.19 11.24
C GLY A 414 -16.90 -17.35 12.52
N GLN A 415 -15.88 -16.49 12.70
CA GLN A 415 -15.78 -15.60 13.87
C GLN A 415 -16.22 -14.18 13.48
N PRO A 416 -17.16 -13.56 14.20
CA PRO A 416 -17.55 -12.18 13.96
C PRO A 416 -16.36 -11.24 14.05
N GLY A 417 -16.18 -10.39 13.05
CA GLY A 417 -15.12 -9.39 13.04
C GLY A 417 -15.25 -8.37 14.16
N LYS A 418 -14.14 -7.77 14.58
CA LYS A 418 -14.07 -6.79 15.65
C LYS A 418 -13.22 -5.59 15.27
N TYR A 419 -13.78 -4.40 15.37
CA TYR A 419 -13.04 -3.15 15.42
C TYR A 419 -12.70 -2.85 16.87
N VAL A 420 -11.42 -2.72 17.19
CA VAL A 420 -10.99 -2.47 18.57
C VAL A 420 -10.50 -1.02 18.70
N PRO A 421 -11.22 -0.16 19.43
CA PRO A 421 -10.76 1.21 19.66
C PRO A 421 -9.40 1.25 20.34
N LEU A 422 -8.61 2.28 20.00
CA LEU A 422 -7.25 2.47 20.56
C LEU A 422 -7.23 2.43 22.08
N GLN A 423 -8.21 3.07 22.74
CA GLN A 423 -8.33 3.09 24.21
C GLN A 423 -8.50 1.68 24.79
N GLU A 424 -9.31 0.83 24.15
CA GLU A 424 -9.52 -0.56 24.58
C GLU A 424 -8.27 -1.41 24.34
N THR A 425 -7.55 -1.13 23.24
CA THR A 425 -6.24 -1.75 22.98
C THR A 425 -5.25 -1.41 24.09
N VAL A 426 -5.08 -0.14 24.41
CA VAL A 426 -4.17 0.33 25.47
C VAL A 426 -4.55 -0.30 26.81
N ARG A 427 -5.83 -0.21 27.20
CA ARG A 427 -6.34 -0.80 28.46
C ARG A 427 -6.02 -2.29 28.55
N GLY A 428 -6.35 -3.05 27.52
CA GLY A 428 -6.18 -4.51 27.53
C GLY A 428 -4.72 -4.95 27.69
N PHE A 429 -3.80 -4.33 26.95
CA PHE A 429 -2.37 -4.65 27.09
C PHE A 429 -1.79 -4.19 28.42
N GLN A 430 -2.26 -3.06 28.97
CA GLN A 430 -1.84 -2.59 30.29
C GLN A 430 -2.24 -3.57 31.39
N GLU A 431 -3.48 -4.09 31.37
CA GLU A 431 -3.97 -5.09 32.31
C GLU A 431 -3.19 -6.42 32.20
N ILE A 432 -2.85 -6.87 30.98
CA ILE A 432 -2.03 -8.07 30.77
C ILE A 432 -0.61 -7.86 31.31
N LEU A 433 0.04 -6.75 31.01
CA LEU A 433 1.41 -6.47 31.47
C LEU A 433 1.49 -6.32 33.00
N SER A 434 0.48 -5.71 33.62
CA SER A 434 0.40 -5.54 35.09
C SER A 434 0.10 -6.86 35.82
N GLY A 435 -0.28 -7.93 35.09
CA GLY A 435 -0.52 -9.25 35.65
C GLY A 435 -1.92 -9.45 36.23
N GLN A 436 -2.87 -8.56 35.93
CA GLN A 436 -4.25 -8.69 36.44
C GLN A 436 -4.96 -9.95 35.94
N HIS A 437 -4.45 -10.54 34.85
CA HIS A 437 -5.05 -11.72 34.20
C HIS A 437 -4.07 -12.90 34.12
N ASP A 438 -3.11 -12.99 35.04
CA ASP A 438 -2.12 -14.07 35.02
C ASP A 438 -2.72 -15.44 35.24
N ASP A 439 -3.83 -15.52 35.94
CA ASP A 439 -4.62 -16.73 36.24
C ASP A 439 -5.46 -17.24 35.06
N LEU A 440 -5.75 -16.42 34.07
CA LEU A 440 -6.55 -16.79 32.90
C LEU A 440 -5.77 -17.65 31.90
N PRO A 441 -6.42 -18.63 31.24
CA PRO A 441 -5.76 -19.47 30.24
C PRO A 441 -5.41 -18.66 28.98
N GLU A 442 -4.27 -18.92 28.38
CA GLU A 442 -3.79 -18.21 27.20
C GLU A 442 -4.75 -18.28 25.99
N GLN A 443 -5.54 -19.35 25.88
CA GLN A 443 -6.51 -19.52 24.78
C GLN A 443 -7.68 -18.53 24.86
N ALA A 444 -7.97 -17.99 26.03
CA ALA A 444 -9.01 -16.99 26.20
C ALA A 444 -8.69 -15.67 25.45
N PHE A 445 -7.42 -15.39 25.25
CA PHE A 445 -6.93 -14.17 24.58
C PHE A 445 -6.88 -14.28 23.04
N TYR A 446 -7.16 -15.45 22.48
CA TYR A 446 -7.09 -15.69 21.04
C TYR A 446 -8.40 -15.33 20.34
N MET A 447 -8.36 -14.57 19.25
CA MET A 447 -9.52 -14.15 18.45
C MET A 447 -10.60 -13.45 19.31
N VAL A 448 -10.19 -12.44 20.04
CA VAL A 448 -11.07 -11.57 20.83
C VAL A 448 -10.78 -10.11 20.52
N GLY A 449 -11.75 -9.24 20.66
CA GLY A 449 -11.59 -7.80 20.50
C GLY A 449 -11.01 -7.17 21.76
N THR A 450 -11.83 -6.96 22.79
CA THR A 450 -11.46 -6.31 24.04
C THR A 450 -10.98 -7.29 25.10
N ILE A 451 -10.41 -6.76 26.19
CA ILE A 451 -9.98 -7.56 27.33
C ILE A 451 -11.20 -8.19 28.05
N ASP A 452 -12.33 -7.52 28.07
CA ASP A 452 -13.57 -8.02 28.68
C ASP A 452 -14.05 -9.29 27.97
N GLU A 453 -13.95 -9.33 26.63
CA GLU A 453 -14.27 -10.55 25.85
C GLU A 453 -13.33 -11.72 26.19
N ALA A 454 -12.06 -11.45 26.51
CA ALA A 454 -11.13 -12.48 26.94
C ALA A 454 -11.53 -13.04 28.33
N ILE A 455 -11.98 -12.18 29.24
CA ILE A 455 -12.48 -12.58 30.57
C ILE A 455 -13.74 -13.43 30.42
N GLU A 456 -14.71 -13.00 29.62
CA GLU A 456 -15.92 -13.74 29.34
C GLU A 456 -15.62 -15.12 28.75
N LYS A 457 -14.78 -15.18 27.76
CA LYS A 457 -14.34 -16.42 27.12
C LYS A 457 -13.62 -17.37 28.09
N ALA A 458 -12.81 -16.84 29.01
CA ALA A 458 -12.19 -17.65 30.05
C ALA A 458 -13.25 -18.27 31.02
N ALA A 459 -14.28 -17.51 31.39
CA ALA A 459 -15.38 -17.98 32.21
C ALA A 459 -16.19 -19.09 31.50
N GLU A 460 -16.46 -18.93 30.21
CA GLU A 460 -17.12 -19.97 29.40
C GLU A 460 -16.30 -21.26 29.33
N MET A 461 -14.99 -21.14 29.09
CA MET A 461 -14.06 -22.28 29.07
C MET A 461 -13.98 -23.00 30.41
N ALA A 462 -14.11 -22.29 31.55
CA ALA A 462 -14.12 -22.89 32.85
C ALA A 462 -15.43 -23.66 33.12
N THR A 463 -16.55 -23.22 32.53
CA THR A 463 -17.87 -23.86 32.68
C THR A 463 -18.02 -25.13 31.83
N GLN A 464 -17.22 -25.26 30.77
CA GLN A 464 -17.23 -26.43 29.87
C GLN A 464 -16.29 -27.57 30.32
N ARG A 465 -15.48 -27.36 31.33
CA ARG A 465 -14.63 -28.36 31.99
C ARG A 465 -15.33 -28.98 33.18
#